data_53e94d0c0e8cdadcecdbea6047cb2a8a
#
_entry.id   53e94d0c0e8cdadcecdbea6047cb2a8a
#
_cell.length_a   1.000
_cell.length_b   1.000
_cell.length_c   1.000
_cell.angle_alpha   90.00
_cell.angle_beta   90.00
_cell.angle_gamma   90.00
#
_symmetry.space_group_name_H-M   'P 1'
#
loop_
_entity.id
_entity.type
_entity.pdbx_description
1 polymer ?
#
loop_
_entity_poly.entity_id
_entity_poly.type
_entity_poly.pdbx_seq_one_letter_code
_entity_poly.pdbx_strand_id
1 'polypeptide(L)'
;DSRSGVGDVYLGPLVLGWHGPQWDAVAAAGMWFDTASTSAPASPGKGFKSTMLTGGLTYYFDGAKTVSGAALMRYEFNGRNSAGMRPGDQLTLEWGLGKSFGAVSAGLVGYSQWQTTNDSGAGASANKAARHAVGAELVYPIPGAGVFLKGALYKEVSAKAGTGAQPKGSLLRFTLVKAF
;
A
#
# COMPACT_ATOMS: atom_id res chain seq x y z
N ASP A 1 14.87 1.97 -18.77
CA ASP A 1 14.86 0.52 -18.64
C ASP A 1 13.43 0.05 -18.37
N SER A 2 13.03 -1.05 -18.98
CA SER A 2 11.70 -1.64 -18.84
C SER A 2 11.84 -3.13 -18.60
N ARG A 3 11.17 -3.66 -17.58
CA ARG A 3 11.18 -5.08 -17.22
C ARG A 3 9.77 -5.56 -16.91
N SER A 4 9.48 -6.79 -17.24
CA SER A 4 8.27 -7.50 -16.86
C SER A 4 8.63 -8.74 -16.06
N GLY A 5 7.76 -9.12 -15.10
CA GLY A 5 7.98 -10.30 -14.27
C GLY A 5 6.97 -10.38 -13.14
N VAL A 6 6.99 -11.51 -12.43
CA VAL A 6 6.20 -11.69 -11.19
C VAL A 6 6.93 -11.00 -10.05
N GLY A 7 6.19 -10.24 -9.25
CA GLY A 7 6.71 -9.60 -8.02
C GLY A 7 6.94 -10.59 -6.89
N ASP A 8 7.38 -10.06 -5.75
CA ASP A 8 7.53 -10.85 -4.52
C ASP A 8 6.17 -11.40 -4.05
N VAL A 9 6.19 -12.60 -3.46
CA VAL A 9 5.00 -13.25 -2.93
C VAL A 9 4.74 -12.75 -1.51
N TYR A 10 3.49 -12.38 -1.24
CA TYR A 10 3.00 -12.07 0.10
C TYR A 10 2.10 -13.19 0.61
N LEU A 11 2.33 -13.63 1.85
CA LEU A 11 1.47 -14.56 2.57
C LEU A 11 0.99 -13.90 3.86
N GLY A 12 -0.32 -13.75 4.00
CA GLY A 12 -0.99 -13.19 5.19
C GLY A 12 -1.84 -14.24 5.89
N PRO A 13 -1.27 -15.07 6.78
CA PRO A 13 -1.99 -16.18 7.41
C PRO A 13 -3.00 -15.72 8.46
N LEU A 14 -2.88 -14.49 8.94
CA LEU A 14 -3.78 -13.93 9.95
C LEU A 14 -4.41 -12.64 9.45
N VAL A 15 -5.73 -12.64 9.35
CA VAL A 15 -6.55 -11.47 9.08
C VAL A 15 -7.76 -11.51 10.01
N LEU A 16 -7.91 -10.49 10.84
CA LEU A 16 -9.00 -10.31 11.79
C LEU A 16 -9.82 -9.09 11.37
N GLY A 17 -11.14 -9.22 11.36
CA GLY A 17 -12.04 -8.15 11.03
C GLY A 17 -13.08 -7.93 12.13
N TRP A 18 -13.43 -6.68 12.36
CA TRP A 18 -14.49 -6.27 13.28
C TRP A 18 -15.43 -5.32 12.57
N HIS A 19 -16.71 -5.44 12.88
CA HIS A 19 -17.77 -4.66 12.26
C HIS A 19 -18.65 -4.03 13.34
N GLY A 20 -18.86 -2.73 13.22
CA GLY A 20 -19.78 -1.97 14.06
C GLY A 20 -20.89 -1.30 13.22
N PRO A 21 -21.82 -0.60 13.87
CA PRO A 21 -22.91 0.08 13.15
C PRO A 21 -22.41 1.07 12.10
N GLN A 22 -21.36 1.82 12.44
CA GLN A 22 -20.80 2.88 11.58
C GLN A 22 -19.28 2.76 11.37
N TRP A 23 -18.71 1.60 11.63
CA TRP A 23 -17.27 1.38 11.42
C TRP A 23 -16.95 -0.07 11.10
N ASP A 24 -15.87 -0.26 10.36
CA ASP A 24 -15.22 -1.54 10.11
C ASP A 24 -13.74 -1.41 10.44
N ALA A 25 -13.16 -2.43 11.07
CA ALA A 25 -11.73 -2.45 11.41
C ALA A 25 -11.10 -3.76 10.95
N VAL A 26 -9.81 -3.71 10.65
CA VAL A 26 -9.01 -4.87 10.28
C VAL A 26 -7.66 -4.84 10.97
N ALA A 27 -7.18 -6.00 11.40
CA ALA A 27 -5.79 -6.23 11.75
C ALA A 27 -5.28 -7.47 11.03
N ALA A 28 -4.04 -7.42 10.53
CA ALA A 28 -3.44 -8.55 9.84
C ALA A 28 -1.94 -8.62 10.10
N ALA A 29 -1.40 -9.84 9.99
CA ALA A 29 0.02 -10.11 10.00
C ALA A 29 0.39 -11.03 8.85
N GLY A 30 1.53 -10.77 8.22
CA GLY A 30 2.01 -11.58 7.10
C GLY A 30 3.47 -11.30 6.77
N MET A 31 3.93 -11.92 5.70
CA MET A 31 5.32 -11.86 5.28
C MET A 31 5.43 -11.74 3.76
N TRP A 32 6.31 -10.89 3.31
CA TRP A 32 6.83 -10.84 1.95
C TRP A 32 8.01 -11.78 1.82
N PHE A 33 8.01 -12.58 0.78
CA PHE A 33 9.11 -13.49 0.42
C PHE A 33 9.85 -12.89 -0.76
N ASP A 34 11.16 -12.91 -0.70
CA ASP A 34 12.07 -12.51 -1.78
C ASP A 34 12.08 -13.60 -2.87
N THR A 35 11.06 -13.55 -3.74
CA THR A 35 10.83 -14.54 -4.80
C THR A 35 11.00 -13.96 -6.18
N ALA A 36 11.03 -12.64 -6.30
CA ALA A 36 11.14 -11.95 -7.58
C ALA A 36 12.61 -11.65 -7.96
N SER A 37 12.84 -11.44 -9.24
CA SER A 37 14.18 -11.05 -9.74
C SER A 37 14.57 -9.65 -9.26
N THR A 38 15.85 -9.49 -8.95
CA THR A 38 16.51 -8.21 -8.63
C THR A 38 17.69 -7.94 -9.56
N SER A 39 17.74 -8.59 -10.74
CA SER A 39 18.89 -8.57 -11.65
C SER A 39 19.14 -7.24 -12.37
N ALA A 40 18.19 -6.32 -12.33
CA ALA A 40 18.30 -4.99 -12.95
C ALA A 40 17.54 -3.93 -12.11
N PRO A 41 17.84 -2.63 -12.28
CA PRO A 41 17.19 -1.56 -11.52
C PRO A 41 15.66 -1.51 -11.63
N ALA A 42 15.09 -1.90 -12.78
CA ALA A 42 13.65 -1.97 -13.01
C ALA A 42 13.03 -3.33 -12.68
N SER A 43 13.77 -4.23 -12.02
CA SER A 43 13.26 -5.55 -11.64
C SER A 43 12.19 -5.44 -10.54
N PRO A 44 11.17 -6.33 -10.51
CA PRO A 44 10.02 -6.21 -9.62
C PRO A 44 10.29 -6.65 -8.17
N GLY A 45 11.44 -7.27 -7.87
CA GLY A 45 11.78 -7.79 -6.54
C GLY A 45 12.32 -6.73 -5.60
N LYS A 46 12.01 -6.87 -4.30
CA LYS A 46 12.61 -6.07 -3.22
C LYS A 46 14.06 -6.50 -2.91
N GLY A 47 14.38 -7.78 -3.12
CA GLY A 47 15.68 -8.38 -2.80
C GLY A 47 15.87 -8.71 -1.32
N PHE A 48 14.80 -8.70 -0.53
CA PHE A 48 14.79 -9.07 0.88
C PHE A 48 13.39 -9.47 1.36
N LYS A 49 13.32 -10.27 2.41
CA LYS A 49 12.08 -10.65 3.09
C LYS A 49 11.63 -9.54 4.04
N SER A 50 10.32 -9.38 4.24
CA SER A 50 9.77 -8.44 5.23
C SER A 50 8.60 -9.07 5.98
N THR A 51 8.55 -8.90 7.30
CA THR A 51 7.33 -9.16 8.09
C THR A 51 6.48 -7.89 8.07
N MET A 52 5.18 -8.02 7.84
CA MET A 52 4.27 -6.87 7.75
C MET A 52 3.11 -7.02 8.74
N LEU A 53 2.91 -5.99 9.54
CA LEU A 53 1.71 -5.80 10.35
C LEU A 53 0.81 -4.77 9.68
N THR A 54 -0.48 -5.05 9.68
CA THR A 54 -1.50 -4.17 9.09
C THR A 54 -2.57 -3.85 10.11
N GLY A 55 -3.00 -2.59 10.17
CA GLY A 55 -4.16 -2.15 10.94
C GLY A 55 -4.96 -1.14 10.12
N GLY A 56 -6.28 -1.27 10.11
CA GLY A 56 -7.13 -0.37 9.32
C GLY A 56 -8.48 -0.12 9.97
N LEU A 57 -9.04 1.04 9.62
CA LEU A 57 -10.36 1.48 10.06
C LEU A 57 -11.07 2.17 8.90
N THR A 58 -12.34 1.86 8.72
CA THR A 58 -13.29 2.64 7.92
C THR A 58 -14.37 3.16 8.85
N TYR A 59 -14.68 4.44 8.78
CA TYR A 59 -15.79 5.06 9.50
C TYR A 59 -16.81 5.61 8.50
N TYR A 60 -18.08 5.33 8.76
CA TYR A 60 -19.22 5.80 7.97
C TYR A 60 -19.86 6.99 8.66
N PHE A 61 -19.88 8.13 7.98
CA PHE A 61 -20.37 9.39 8.55
C PHE A 61 -21.88 9.52 8.58
N ASP A 62 -22.58 8.64 7.85
CA ASP A 62 -24.04 8.61 7.77
C ASP A 62 -24.59 7.18 8.01
N GLY A 63 -25.82 7.07 8.49
CA GLY A 63 -26.47 5.81 8.79
C GLY A 63 -26.73 4.93 7.53
N ALA A 64 -26.82 5.53 6.38
CA ALA A 64 -26.93 4.82 5.08
C ALA A 64 -25.58 4.33 4.55
N LYS A 65 -24.46 4.60 5.25
CA LYS A 65 -23.10 4.25 4.87
C LYS A 65 -22.68 4.75 3.48
N THR A 66 -23.21 5.92 3.08
CA THR A 66 -22.93 6.49 1.76
C THR A 66 -21.68 7.38 1.76
N VAL A 67 -21.29 7.94 2.89
CA VAL A 67 -20.08 8.74 3.04
C VAL A 67 -19.15 8.06 4.04
N SER A 68 -17.91 7.83 3.63
CA SER A 68 -16.93 7.13 4.47
C SER A 68 -15.54 7.76 4.42
N GLY A 69 -14.82 7.60 5.52
CA GLY A 69 -13.39 7.85 5.63
C GLY A 69 -12.68 6.57 6.03
N ALA A 70 -11.55 6.26 5.41
CA ALA A 70 -10.77 5.07 5.70
C ALA A 70 -9.30 5.41 5.88
N ALA A 71 -8.65 4.66 6.76
CA ALA A 71 -7.20 4.67 6.94
C ALA A 71 -6.70 3.24 7.10
N LEU A 72 -5.60 2.91 6.43
CA LEU A 72 -4.92 1.63 6.51
C LEU A 72 -3.44 1.86 6.75
N MET A 73 -2.93 1.37 7.86
CA MET A 73 -1.51 1.43 8.22
C MET A 73 -0.87 0.07 8.01
N ARG A 74 0.34 0.07 7.44
CA ARG A 74 1.20 -1.10 7.32
C ARG A 74 2.57 -0.76 7.85
N TYR A 75 3.10 -1.60 8.73
CA TYR A 75 4.47 -1.50 9.22
C TYR A 75 5.24 -2.73 8.75
N GLU A 76 6.31 -2.49 7.99
CA GLU A 76 7.18 -3.52 7.45
C GLU A 76 8.52 -3.55 8.19
N PHE A 77 8.81 -4.70 8.81
CA PHE A 77 10.12 -5.03 9.39
C PHE A 77 10.97 -5.68 8.30
N ASN A 78 11.94 -4.95 7.78
CA ASN A 78 12.74 -5.40 6.65
C ASN A 78 13.88 -6.32 7.09
N GLY A 79 14.12 -7.38 6.31
CA GLY A 79 15.25 -8.27 6.47
C GLY A 79 16.51 -7.77 5.74
N ARG A 80 17.55 -8.58 5.75
CA ARG A 80 18.79 -8.33 5.00
C ARG A 80 18.66 -8.84 3.57
N ASN A 81 19.25 -8.13 2.63
CA ASN A 81 19.44 -8.60 1.27
C ASN A 81 20.70 -9.49 1.16
N SER A 82 20.92 -10.08 -0.01
CA SER A 82 22.07 -10.93 -0.30
C SER A 82 23.43 -10.23 -0.18
N ALA A 83 23.47 -8.91 -0.30
CA ALA A 83 24.69 -8.10 -0.13
C ALA A 83 24.96 -7.75 1.35
N GLY A 84 24.13 -8.22 2.30
CA GLY A 84 24.30 -7.96 3.74
C GLY A 84 23.76 -6.59 4.21
N MET A 85 23.15 -5.80 3.32
CA MET A 85 22.48 -4.55 3.68
C MET A 85 21.05 -4.86 4.17
N ARG A 86 20.62 -4.22 5.25
CA ARG A 86 19.24 -4.23 5.73
C ARG A 86 18.63 -2.84 5.51
N PRO A 87 17.66 -2.71 4.60
CA PRO A 87 16.89 -1.47 4.48
C PRO A 87 16.15 -1.14 5.76
N GLY A 88 16.03 0.13 6.08
CA GLY A 88 15.27 0.57 7.24
C GLY A 88 13.80 0.16 7.14
N ASP A 89 13.19 -0.08 8.30
CA ASP A 89 11.79 -0.46 8.40
C ASP A 89 10.88 0.64 7.88
N GLN A 90 9.71 0.29 7.38
CA GLN A 90 8.81 1.22 6.70
C GLN A 90 7.43 1.26 7.34
N LEU A 91 6.89 2.48 7.48
CA LEU A 91 5.50 2.72 7.78
C LEU A 91 4.82 3.26 6.53
N THR A 92 3.72 2.64 6.14
CA THR A 92 2.83 3.13 5.07
C THR A 92 1.45 3.42 5.64
N LEU A 93 0.92 4.62 5.39
CA LEU A 93 -0.45 5.00 5.64
C LEU A 93 -1.14 5.22 4.30
N GLU A 94 -2.18 4.45 4.01
CA GLU A 94 -3.14 4.73 2.94
C GLU A 94 -4.41 5.31 3.55
N TRP A 95 -5.01 6.31 2.91
CA TRP A 95 -6.23 6.93 3.37
C TRP A 95 -7.18 7.23 2.21
N GLY A 96 -8.45 7.34 2.52
CA GLY A 96 -9.47 7.69 1.55
C GLY A 96 -10.68 8.37 2.19
N LEU A 97 -11.30 9.28 1.44
CA LEU A 97 -12.60 9.87 1.73
C LEU A 97 -13.49 9.64 0.51
N GLY A 98 -14.58 8.93 0.68
CA GLY A 98 -15.42 8.49 -0.43
C GLY A 98 -16.90 8.72 -0.21
N LYS A 99 -17.62 8.79 -1.34
CA LYS A 99 -19.08 8.84 -1.36
C LYS A 99 -19.60 7.88 -2.40
N SER A 100 -20.68 7.17 -2.02
CA SER A 100 -21.43 6.28 -2.90
C SER A 100 -22.56 7.04 -3.58
N PHE A 101 -22.68 6.86 -4.89
CA PHE A 101 -23.71 7.42 -5.75
C PHE A 101 -24.49 6.26 -6.38
N GLY A 102 -25.37 5.63 -5.58
CA GLY A 102 -25.99 4.37 -5.94
C GLY A 102 -24.98 3.24 -6.02
N ALA A 103 -24.80 2.64 -7.19
CA ALA A 103 -23.89 1.53 -7.39
C ALA A 103 -22.41 1.94 -7.47
N VAL A 104 -22.11 3.19 -7.84
CA VAL A 104 -20.75 3.69 -8.04
C VAL A 104 -20.30 4.45 -6.79
N SER A 105 -19.04 4.25 -6.39
CA SER A 105 -18.42 5.08 -5.35
C SER A 105 -17.23 5.84 -5.93
N ALA A 106 -17.08 7.09 -5.53
CA ALA A 106 -15.95 7.93 -5.93
C ALA A 106 -15.37 8.64 -4.70
N GLY A 107 -14.08 8.92 -4.72
CA GLY A 107 -13.45 9.57 -3.59
C GLY A 107 -12.05 10.08 -3.85
N LEU A 108 -11.56 10.83 -2.86
CA LEU A 108 -10.17 11.23 -2.76
C LEU A 108 -9.40 10.15 -2.02
N VAL A 109 -8.20 9.86 -2.47
CA VAL A 109 -7.31 8.87 -1.87
C VAL A 109 -5.90 9.41 -1.78
N GLY A 110 -5.11 8.83 -0.91
CA GLY A 110 -3.71 9.17 -0.82
C GLY A 110 -2.91 8.11 -0.08
N TYR A 111 -1.59 8.23 -0.18
CA TYR A 111 -0.69 7.45 0.65
C TYR A 111 0.48 8.28 1.14
N SER A 112 1.00 7.87 2.26
CA SER A 112 2.24 8.38 2.84
C SER A 112 3.08 7.20 3.28
N GLN A 113 4.34 7.18 2.87
CA GLN A 113 5.30 6.15 3.24
C GLN A 113 6.53 6.82 3.87
N TRP A 114 6.97 6.27 4.98
CA TRP A 114 8.16 6.73 5.71
C TRP A 114 9.04 5.55 6.06
N GLN A 115 10.32 5.72 5.81
CA GLN A 115 11.33 4.88 6.43
C GLN A 115 11.49 5.32 7.89
N THR A 116 11.27 4.42 8.83
CA THR A 116 11.24 4.72 10.28
C THR A 116 12.57 4.49 10.97
N THR A 117 13.34 3.50 10.51
CA THR A 117 14.69 3.20 11.01
C THR A 117 15.74 3.46 9.93
N ASN A 118 16.99 3.63 10.31
CA ASN A 118 18.10 3.77 9.34
C ASN A 118 18.39 2.43 8.66
N ASP A 119 18.96 2.48 7.47
CA ASP A 119 19.60 1.32 6.88
C ASP A 119 20.76 0.83 7.74
N SER A 120 21.12 -0.44 7.62
CA SER A 120 22.26 -1.02 8.34
C SER A 120 23.02 -2.03 7.47
N GLY A 121 24.30 -2.23 7.75
CA GLY A 121 25.17 -3.13 6.99
C GLY A 121 25.92 -2.42 5.85
N ALA A 122 26.39 -3.19 4.87
CA ALA A 122 27.19 -2.68 3.77
C ALA A 122 26.43 -1.67 2.91
N GLY A 123 26.98 -0.49 2.67
CA GLY A 123 26.36 0.56 1.86
C GLY A 123 25.15 1.26 2.50
N ALA A 124 24.95 1.10 3.82
CA ALA A 124 23.84 1.70 4.54
C ALA A 124 23.81 3.23 4.46
N SER A 125 22.61 3.80 4.32
CA SER A 125 22.34 5.23 4.39
C SER A 125 21.79 5.61 5.76
N ALA A 126 22.28 6.71 6.33
CA ALA A 126 21.73 7.29 7.55
C ALA A 126 20.46 8.14 7.29
N ASN A 127 20.19 8.46 6.03
CA ASN A 127 19.08 9.30 5.64
C ASN A 127 17.83 8.45 5.31
N LYS A 128 16.70 8.84 5.86
CA LYS A 128 15.45 8.12 5.72
C LYS A 128 14.66 8.59 4.50
N ALA A 129 14.11 7.65 3.77
CA ALA A 129 13.22 7.92 2.64
C ALA A 129 11.81 8.29 3.13
N ALA A 130 11.13 9.14 2.37
CA ALA A 130 9.71 9.43 2.54
C ALA A 130 9.06 9.73 1.19
N ARG A 131 7.78 9.33 1.03
CA ARG A 131 7.01 9.52 -0.20
C ARG A 131 5.56 9.77 0.13
N HIS A 132 4.94 10.74 -0.53
CA HIS A 132 3.55 11.13 -0.32
C HIS A 132 2.86 11.32 -1.66
N ALA A 133 1.62 10.84 -1.77
CA ALA A 133 0.80 11.01 -2.95
C ALA A 133 -0.65 11.30 -2.58
N VAL A 134 -1.32 12.01 -3.46
CA VAL A 134 -2.76 12.25 -3.44
C VAL A 134 -3.36 11.83 -4.76
N GLY A 135 -4.65 11.50 -4.76
CA GLY A 135 -5.29 10.98 -5.95
C GLY A 135 -6.80 10.91 -5.85
N ALA A 136 -7.39 10.27 -6.85
CA ALA A 136 -8.82 9.97 -6.90
C ALA A 136 -9.03 8.49 -7.19
N GLU A 137 -10.09 7.92 -6.66
CA GLU A 137 -10.50 6.52 -6.86
C GLU A 137 -11.97 6.46 -7.28
N LEU A 138 -12.25 5.54 -8.18
CA LEU A 138 -13.59 5.14 -8.60
C LEU A 138 -13.77 3.65 -8.33
N VAL A 139 -14.89 3.27 -7.75
CA VAL A 139 -15.28 1.87 -7.52
C VAL A 139 -16.57 1.60 -8.26
N TYR A 140 -16.55 0.59 -9.12
CA TYR A 140 -17.70 0.17 -9.92
C TYR A 140 -17.99 -1.32 -9.68
N PRO A 141 -19.19 -1.70 -9.22
CA PRO A 141 -19.60 -3.08 -9.14
C PRO A 141 -19.92 -3.60 -10.55
N ILE A 142 -19.38 -4.76 -10.91
CA ILE A 142 -19.74 -5.44 -12.16
C ILE A 142 -21.05 -6.21 -11.92
N PRO A 143 -22.16 -5.81 -12.57
CA PRO A 143 -23.46 -6.41 -12.32
C PRO A 143 -23.44 -7.93 -12.56
N GLY A 144 -24.04 -8.69 -11.65
CA GLY A 144 -24.20 -10.15 -11.76
C GLY A 144 -22.94 -10.98 -11.49
N ALA A 145 -21.76 -10.34 -11.31
CA ALA A 145 -20.50 -11.06 -11.14
C ALA A 145 -20.02 -11.17 -9.68
N GLY A 146 -20.59 -10.37 -8.77
CA GLY A 146 -20.09 -10.26 -7.40
C GLY A 146 -18.65 -9.71 -7.34
N VAL A 147 -18.28 -8.92 -8.35
CA VAL A 147 -16.94 -8.36 -8.53
C VAL A 147 -17.03 -6.84 -8.53
N PHE A 148 -16.07 -6.20 -7.89
CA PHE A 148 -15.87 -4.74 -7.93
C PHE A 148 -14.59 -4.42 -8.70
N LEU A 149 -14.69 -3.48 -9.64
CA LEU A 149 -13.55 -2.87 -10.30
C LEU A 149 -13.23 -1.55 -9.59
N LYS A 150 -12.00 -1.42 -9.11
CA LYS A 150 -11.47 -0.18 -8.54
C LYS A 150 -10.42 0.39 -9.48
N GLY A 151 -10.56 1.65 -9.84
CA GLY A 151 -9.55 2.41 -10.58
C GLY A 151 -9.09 3.60 -9.75
N ALA A 152 -7.79 3.75 -9.55
CA ALA A 152 -7.23 4.87 -8.80
C ALA A 152 -6.05 5.50 -9.54
N LEU A 153 -6.02 6.82 -9.58
CA LEU A 153 -4.92 7.61 -10.12
C LEU A 153 -4.31 8.42 -8.98
N TYR A 154 -3.00 8.28 -8.79
CA TYR A 154 -2.24 9.02 -7.78
C TYR A 154 -1.19 9.91 -8.44
N LYS A 155 -0.93 11.06 -7.81
CA LYS A 155 0.19 11.95 -8.11
C LYS A 155 1.05 12.11 -6.87
N GLU A 156 2.34 11.82 -6.99
CA GLU A 156 3.27 12.07 -5.92
C GLU A 156 3.51 13.58 -5.76
N VAL A 157 3.28 14.06 -4.55
CA VAL A 157 3.46 15.48 -4.18
C VAL A 157 4.80 15.71 -3.50
N SER A 158 5.36 14.68 -2.85
CA SER A 158 6.68 14.71 -2.23
C SER A 158 7.36 13.36 -2.34
N ALA A 159 8.65 13.35 -2.62
CA ALA A 159 9.50 12.17 -2.60
C ALA A 159 10.90 12.56 -2.13
N LYS A 160 11.42 11.84 -1.14
CA LYS A 160 12.76 11.98 -0.58
C LYS A 160 13.41 10.61 -0.48
N ALA A 161 14.71 10.54 -0.77
CA ALA A 161 15.53 9.40 -0.43
C ALA A 161 16.82 9.90 0.21
N GLY A 162 17.68 9.00 0.66
CA GLY A 162 18.84 9.30 1.50
C GLY A 162 19.72 10.47 1.07
N THR A 163 19.77 10.81 -0.21
CA THR A 163 20.59 11.89 -0.76
C THR A 163 19.80 13.15 -1.13
N GLY A 164 18.50 13.23 -0.81
CA GLY A 164 17.68 14.41 -1.07
C GLY A 164 16.39 14.15 -1.85
N ALA A 165 15.93 15.16 -2.61
CA ALA A 165 14.71 15.07 -3.39
C ALA A 165 14.83 14.02 -4.51
N GLN A 166 13.78 13.24 -4.70
CA GLN A 166 13.68 12.24 -5.76
C GLN A 166 12.62 12.65 -6.80
N PRO A 167 12.72 12.13 -8.04
CA PRO A 167 11.67 12.32 -9.04
C PRO A 167 10.31 11.86 -8.50
N LYS A 168 9.30 12.67 -8.75
CA LYS A 168 7.90 12.38 -8.39
C LYS A 168 7.19 11.76 -9.57
N GLY A 169 6.49 10.66 -9.34
CA GLY A 169 5.75 9.91 -10.36
C GLY A 169 4.25 10.11 -10.32
N SER A 170 3.59 9.40 -11.22
CA SER A 170 2.16 9.15 -11.19
C SER A 170 1.94 7.64 -11.20
N LEU A 171 0.92 7.17 -10.47
CA LEU A 171 0.56 5.76 -10.39
C LEU A 171 -0.90 5.61 -10.82
N LEU A 172 -1.14 4.76 -11.82
CA LEU A 172 -2.48 4.28 -12.16
C LEU A 172 -2.60 2.84 -11.64
N ARG A 173 -3.62 2.58 -10.82
CA ARG A 173 -3.88 1.27 -10.22
C ARG A 173 -5.27 0.78 -10.58
N PHE A 174 -5.35 -0.44 -11.09
CA PHE A 174 -6.60 -1.17 -11.24
C PHE A 174 -6.61 -2.36 -10.28
N THR A 175 -7.75 -2.59 -9.63
CA THR A 175 -7.93 -3.69 -8.70
C THR A 175 -9.28 -4.34 -8.95
N LEU A 176 -9.31 -5.67 -9.10
CA LEU A 176 -10.51 -6.47 -9.10
C LEU A 176 -10.68 -7.09 -7.72
N VAL A 177 -11.84 -6.87 -7.10
CA VAL A 177 -12.18 -7.44 -5.79
C VAL A 177 -13.39 -8.34 -5.97
N LYS A 178 -13.27 -9.61 -5.63
CA LYS A 178 -14.38 -10.57 -5.60
C LYS A 178 -14.69 -10.90 -4.15
N ALA A 179 -15.95 -10.68 -3.75
CA ALA A 179 -16.50 -11.17 -2.50
C ALA A 179 -17.10 -12.58 -2.73
N PHE A 180 -16.88 -13.49 -1.79
CA PHE A 180 -17.39 -14.86 -1.80
C PHE A 180 -18.42 -15.03 -0.68
#